data_8fdcecf778a93f8a5c20d549ae9269bd
#
_entry.id   8fdcecf778a93f8a5c20d549ae9269bd
#
_cell.length_a   1.000
_cell.length_b   1.000
_cell.length_c   1.000
_cell.angle_alpha   90.00
_cell.angle_beta   90.00
_cell.angle_gamma   90.00
#
_symmetry.space_group_name_H-M   'P 1'
#
loop_
_entity.id
_entity.type
_entity.pdbx_description
1 polymer ?
#
loop_
_entity_poly.entity_id
_entity_poly.type
_entity_poly.pdbx_seq_one_letter_code
_entity_poly.pdbx_strand_id
1 'polypeptide(L)'
;MQHIQHQRITTKLKAPVVTIQESRQIIGSRLKEARLNCGMSQLDIAKAIHCDQTTISRMERGQISPDCGQVRVLSSLFQLSILYLLGYPTFVVSAVDS
;
A
#
# COMPACT_ATOMS: atom_id res chain seq x y z
N MET A 1 -11.19 29.40 -14.98
CA MET A 1 -10.88 29.36 -14.48
C MET A 1 -10.47 28.63 -13.78
N GLN A 2 -10.17 28.20 -13.36
CA GLN A 2 -9.97 27.43 -12.65
C GLN A 2 -8.83 26.61 -12.77
N HIS A 3 -8.41 26.10 -13.61
CA HIS A 3 -7.33 25.34 -13.87
C HIS A 3 -6.07 25.92 -13.41
N ILE A 4 -6.06 27.08 -13.29
CA ILE A 4 -4.94 27.79 -12.89
C ILE A 4 -4.44 27.38 -11.57
N GLN A 5 -5.31 26.96 -10.73
CA GLN A 5 -4.92 26.55 -9.42
C GLN A 5 -4.07 25.36 -9.45
N HIS A 6 -4.35 24.45 -10.31
CA HIS A 6 -3.57 23.25 -10.40
C HIS A 6 -2.14 23.55 -10.72
N GLN A 7 -1.93 24.48 -11.60
CA GLN A 7 -0.59 24.78 -11.98
C GLN A 7 0.19 25.39 -10.85
N ARG A 8 -0.45 26.22 -10.08
CA ARG A 8 0.23 26.81 -8.97
C ARG A 8 0.61 25.80 -7.93
N ILE A 9 -0.26 24.86 -7.70
CA ILE A 9 0.04 23.83 -6.76
C ILE A 9 1.24 23.03 -7.22
N THR A 10 1.26 22.71 -8.47
CA THR A 10 2.34 21.94 -9.04
C THR A 10 3.66 22.66 -8.88
N THR A 11 3.69 23.92 -9.17
CA THR A 11 4.91 24.65 -9.10
C THR A 11 5.40 24.84 -7.68
N LYS A 12 4.50 24.83 -6.75
CA LYS A 12 4.90 25.03 -5.38
C LYS A 12 5.34 23.78 -4.70
N LEU A 13 5.10 22.66 -5.27
CA LEU A 13 5.46 21.43 -4.64
C LEU A 13 6.95 21.25 -4.74
N LYS A 14 7.62 21.73 -3.75
CA LYS A 14 9.02 21.47 -3.66
C LYS A 14 9.29 20.27 -2.84
N ALA A 15 8.34 19.87 -2.06
CA ALA A 15 8.53 18.72 -1.24
C ALA A 15 8.75 17.52 -2.13
N PRO A 16 9.60 16.63 -1.73
CA PRO A 16 9.87 15.47 -2.54
C PRO A 16 8.63 14.63 -2.67
N VAL A 17 8.43 14.15 -3.84
CA VAL A 17 7.38 13.21 -4.11
C VAL A 17 7.90 11.86 -3.70
N VAL A 18 7.02 11.02 -3.21
CA VAL A 18 7.41 9.66 -2.86
C VAL A 18 7.86 8.95 -4.12
N THR A 19 9.02 8.34 -4.06
CA THR A 19 9.55 7.61 -5.21
C THR A 19 8.89 6.25 -5.31
N ILE A 20 9.04 5.63 -6.46
CA ILE A 20 8.54 4.27 -6.65
C ILE A 20 9.22 3.32 -5.67
N GLN A 21 10.51 3.50 -5.45
CA GLN A 21 11.25 2.65 -4.53
C GLN A 21 10.73 2.79 -3.11
N GLU A 22 10.49 4.02 -2.69
CA GLU A 22 9.95 4.25 -1.35
C GLU A 22 8.55 3.68 -1.22
N SER A 23 7.76 3.80 -2.26
CA SER A 23 6.41 3.22 -2.27
C SER A 23 6.47 1.71 -2.12
N ARG A 24 7.38 1.07 -2.85
CA ARG A 24 7.52 -0.37 -2.75
C ARG A 24 7.92 -0.81 -1.35
N GLN A 25 8.79 -0.05 -0.72
CA GLN A 25 9.23 -0.39 0.63
C GLN A 25 8.12 -0.24 1.64
N ILE A 26 7.33 0.81 1.53
CA ILE A 26 6.22 1.02 2.45
C ILE A 26 5.17 -0.06 2.27
N ILE A 27 4.81 -0.35 1.02
CA ILE A 27 3.82 -1.36 0.74
C ILE A 27 4.29 -2.72 1.26
N GLY A 28 5.54 -3.06 0.99
CA GLY A 28 6.09 -4.32 1.44
C GLY A 28 6.11 -4.45 2.95
N SER A 29 6.44 -3.37 3.62
CA SER A 29 6.47 -3.34 5.06
C SER A 29 5.08 -3.53 5.65
N ARG A 30 4.08 -2.87 5.08
CA ARG A 30 2.70 -3.01 5.55
C ARG A 30 2.13 -4.38 5.26
N LEU A 31 2.47 -4.94 4.11
CA LEU A 31 2.07 -6.29 3.79
C LEU A 31 2.64 -7.28 4.80
N LYS A 32 3.91 -7.16 5.10
CA LYS A 32 4.55 -8.07 6.04
C LYS A 32 3.94 -7.94 7.44
N GLU A 33 3.72 -6.72 7.88
CA GLU A 33 3.15 -6.49 9.18
C GLU A 33 1.73 -7.08 9.27
N ALA A 34 0.92 -6.84 8.26
CA ALA A 34 -0.44 -7.36 8.23
C ALA A 34 -0.44 -8.89 8.23
N ARG A 35 0.45 -9.47 7.45
CA ARG A 35 0.56 -10.91 7.38
C ARG A 35 0.91 -11.50 8.74
N LEU A 36 1.89 -10.94 9.40
CA LEU A 36 2.32 -11.44 10.69
C LEU A 36 1.22 -11.25 11.74
N ASN A 37 0.52 -10.13 11.68
CA ASN A 37 -0.57 -9.90 12.62
C ASN A 37 -1.71 -10.89 12.43
N CYS A 38 -1.87 -11.41 11.24
CA CYS A 38 -2.90 -12.41 10.97
C CYS A 38 -2.39 -13.83 11.14
N GLY A 39 -1.14 -14.00 11.54
CA GLY A 39 -0.58 -15.33 11.74
C GLY A 39 -0.40 -16.13 10.47
N MET A 40 -0.22 -15.46 9.34
CA MET A 40 -0.12 -16.13 8.05
C MET A 40 1.31 -16.23 7.59
N SER A 41 1.61 -17.29 6.87
CA SER A 41 2.92 -17.45 6.25
C SER A 41 2.94 -16.73 4.89
N GLN A 42 4.14 -16.57 4.35
CA GLN A 42 4.24 -16.03 2.99
C GLN A 42 3.55 -16.94 1.99
N LEU A 43 3.61 -18.24 2.21
CA LEU A 43 2.96 -19.19 1.32
C LEU A 43 1.45 -19.04 1.39
N ASP A 44 0.90 -18.78 2.57
CA ASP A 44 -0.54 -18.55 2.70
C ASP A 44 -0.99 -17.37 1.86
N ILE A 45 -0.23 -16.29 1.92
CA ILE A 45 -0.55 -15.10 1.14
C ILE A 45 -0.40 -15.40 -0.36
N ALA A 46 0.65 -16.10 -0.71
CA ALA A 46 0.90 -16.42 -2.11
C ALA A 46 -0.28 -17.20 -2.70
N LYS A 47 -0.81 -18.14 -1.95
CA LYS A 47 -1.97 -18.89 -2.40
C LYS A 47 -3.18 -18.00 -2.54
N ALA A 48 -3.36 -17.07 -1.62
CA ALA A 48 -4.53 -16.20 -1.64
C ALA A 48 -4.56 -15.28 -2.86
N ILE A 49 -3.40 -14.85 -3.34
CA ILE A 49 -3.36 -13.94 -4.48
C ILE A 49 -2.78 -14.60 -5.73
N HIS A 50 -2.71 -15.92 -5.72
CA HIS A 50 -2.35 -16.70 -6.91
C HIS A 50 -0.96 -16.37 -7.45
N CYS A 51 0.02 -16.39 -6.59
CA CYS A 51 1.40 -16.26 -7.01
C CYS A 51 2.25 -17.20 -6.18
N ASP A 52 3.56 -17.15 -6.35
CA ASP A 52 4.41 -18.05 -5.58
C ASP A 52 5.00 -17.31 -4.37
N GLN A 53 5.57 -18.07 -3.47
CA GLN A 53 6.11 -17.51 -2.24
C GLN A 53 7.25 -16.55 -2.51
N THR A 54 8.05 -16.80 -3.53
CA THR A 54 9.15 -15.92 -3.89
C THR A 54 8.63 -14.52 -4.21
N THR A 55 7.49 -14.46 -4.90
CA THR A 55 6.87 -13.18 -5.22
C THR A 55 6.51 -12.42 -3.96
N ILE A 56 5.91 -13.09 -2.99
CA ILE A 56 5.55 -12.45 -1.73
C ILE A 56 6.81 -11.96 -1.01
N SER A 57 7.83 -12.79 -0.97
CA SER A 57 9.08 -12.40 -0.34
C SER A 57 9.65 -11.15 -0.98
N ARG A 58 9.61 -11.06 -2.29
CA ARG A 58 10.12 -9.89 -3.00
C ARG A 58 9.26 -8.66 -2.75
N MET A 59 7.95 -8.84 -2.65
CA MET A 59 7.07 -7.73 -2.29
C MET A 59 7.40 -7.19 -0.90
N GLU A 60 7.59 -8.09 0.04
CA GLU A 60 7.87 -7.66 1.41
C GLU A 60 9.22 -6.98 1.55
N ARG A 61 10.15 -7.29 0.66
CA ARG A 61 11.45 -6.63 0.66
C ARG A 61 11.46 -5.34 -0.16
N GLY A 62 10.32 -4.97 -0.73
CA GLY A 62 10.23 -3.74 -1.50
C GLY A 62 10.85 -3.84 -2.88
N GLN A 63 11.03 -5.03 -3.40
CA GLN A 63 11.61 -5.21 -4.73
C GLN A 63 10.58 -5.11 -5.83
N ILE A 64 9.35 -5.49 -5.54
CA ILE A 64 8.23 -5.36 -6.47
C ILE A 64 7.00 -4.95 -5.67
N SER A 65 6.00 -4.45 -6.36
CA SER A 65 4.72 -4.10 -5.74
C SER A 65 3.64 -5.05 -6.18
N PRO A 66 2.65 -5.31 -5.34
CA PRO A 66 1.47 -6.00 -5.82
C PRO A 66 0.73 -5.11 -6.81
N ASP A 67 0.05 -5.74 -7.75
CA ASP A 67 -0.78 -4.98 -8.69
C ASP A 67 -2.12 -4.63 -8.04
N CYS A 68 -2.94 -3.89 -8.76
CA CYS A 68 -4.20 -3.41 -8.19
C CYS A 68 -5.11 -4.54 -7.76
N GLY A 69 -5.20 -5.58 -8.55
CA GLY A 69 -6.05 -6.71 -8.20
C GLY A 69 -5.55 -7.40 -6.95
N GLN A 70 -4.25 -7.58 -6.86
CA GLN A 70 -3.66 -8.20 -5.68
C GLN A 70 -3.88 -7.35 -4.45
N VAL A 71 -3.75 -6.04 -4.57
CA VAL A 71 -3.98 -5.15 -3.43
C VAL A 71 -5.42 -5.26 -2.95
N ARG A 72 -6.37 -5.36 -3.87
CA ARG A 72 -7.76 -5.49 -3.49
C ARG A 72 -8.01 -6.78 -2.70
N VAL A 73 -7.43 -7.87 -3.15
CA VAL A 73 -7.57 -9.14 -2.45
C VAL A 73 -6.91 -9.05 -1.08
N LEU A 74 -5.72 -8.48 -1.02
CA LEU A 74 -5.02 -8.35 0.26
C LEU A 74 -5.79 -7.46 1.23
N SER A 75 -6.35 -6.37 0.75
CA SER A 75 -7.16 -5.50 1.58
C SER A 75 -8.32 -6.26 2.19
N SER A 76 -8.99 -7.05 1.40
CA SER A 76 -10.10 -7.85 1.87
C SER A 76 -9.64 -8.93 2.85
N LEU A 77 -8.55 -9.60 2.52
CA LEU A 77 -8.02 -10.67 3.34
C LEU A 77 -7.63 -10.17 4.73
N PHE A 78 -6.96 -9.04 4.78
CA PHE A 78 -6.50 -8.48 6.04
C PHE A 78 -7.52 -7.57 6.70
N GLN A 79 -8.61 -7.26 6.01
CA GLN A 79 -9.60 -6.30 6.47
C GLN A 79 -8.98 -4.96 6.79
N LEU A 80 -8.11 -4.53 5.91
CA LEU A 80 -7.42 -3.25 6.02
C LEU A 80 -7.77 -2.37 4.84
N SER A 81 -7.70 -1.07 5.06
CA SER A 81 -7.93 -0.12 3.99
C SER A 81 -6.88 -0.27 2.91
N ILE A 82 -7.30 -0.14 1.66
CA ILE A 82 -6.38 -0.13 0.54
C ILE A 82 -5.40 1.03 0.70
N LEU A 83 -5.88 2.17 1.16
CA LEU A 83 -4.99 3.32 1.34
C LEU A 83 -3.91 3.03 2.37
N TYR A 84 -4.27 2.31 3.42
CA TYR A 84 -3.27 1.93 4.40
C TYR A 84 -2.21 1.03 3.78
N LEU A 85 -2.65 0.03 3.03
CA LEU A 85 -1.70 -0.88 2.40
C LEU A 85 -0.80 -0.17 1.41
N LEU A 86 -1.31 0.86 0.73
CA LEU A 86 -0.52 1.60 -0.22
C LEU A 86 0.41 2.62 0.43
N GLY A 87 0.33 2.77 1.73
CA GLY A 87 1.25 3.65 2.44
C GLY A 87 0.76 5.06 2.63
N TYR A 88 -0.49 5.32 2.31
CA TYR A 88 -1.02 6.67 2.54
C TYR A 88 -1.35 6.84 4.01
N PRO A 89 -1.21 8.05 4.51
CA PRO A 89 -1.63 8.31 5.88
C PRO A 89 -3.13 8.09 5.99
N THR A 90 -3.53 7.40 7.02
CA THR A 90 -4.94 7.19 7.27
C THR A 90 -5.29 7.94 8.52
N PHE A 91 -6.33 8.75 8.43
CA PHE A 91 -6.75 9.50 9.56
C PHE A 91 -7.82 8.75 10.29
N VAL A 92 -7.94 9.07 11.53
CA VAL A 92 -8.98 8.49 12.32
C VAL A 92 -10.21 9.29 12.07
N VAL A 93 -10.60 9.31 10.87
CA VAL A 93 -11.73 10.10 10.50
C VAL A 93 -12.95 9.65 11.18
N SER A 94 -12.98 8.42 11.46
CA SER A 94 -14.14 7.91 12.10
C SER A 94 -14.39 8.60 13.40
N ALA A 95 -13.38 9.11 13.98
CA ALA A 95 -13.59 9.79 15.21
C ALA A 95 -14.45 10.99 15.02
N VAL A 96 -14.50 11.42 13.85
CA VAL A 96 -15.23 12.60 13.57
C VAL A 96 -16.67 12.37 13.58
N ASP A 97 -17.02 11.20 13.20
CA ASP A 97 -18.40 10.99 13.08
C ASP A 97 -18.99 10.81 14.33
N SER A 98 -18.30 10.73 15.23
CA SER A 98 -18.97 10.55 16.48
C SER A 98 -19.69 11.75 16.91
#